data_53a591077f4e02dc6e7a1674c208d464
#
_entry.id   53a591077f4e02dc6e7a1674c208d464
#
_cell.length_a   1.000
_cell.length_b   1.000
_cell.length_c   1.000
_cell.angle_alpha   90.00
_cell.angle_beta   90.00
_cell.angle_gamma   90.00
#
_symmetry.space_group_name_H-M   'P 1'
#
loop_
_entity.id
_entity.type
_entity.pdbx_description
1 polymer ?
#
loop_
_entity_poly.entity_id
_entity_poly.type
_entity_poly.pdbx_seq_one_letter_code
_entity_poly.pdbx_strand_id
1 'polypeptide(L)'
;MEWTLERIKRAGFIAILRGKDPTELVQRGVDLAAAGAPFIEVTLDSTDASWVFQMLRGQLDDDVLMGVGTVMHAESALPSAAEWGAQFALSPVQPEGMVDLAHDLGVLAVPGAATANELWDAHLSGAMLVKLYPAVTSWSPEMLAGIPDPMRQVNTLPTGGITADNVEQWLDAGAFACGLGSSLTIQDTDLLSSRMLERRGVLR
;
A
#
# COMPACT_ATOMS: atom_id res chain seq x y z
N MET A 1 4.10 -1.96 -13.94
CA MET A 1 4.33 -1.10 -12.76
C MET A 1 3.65 0.26 -12.90
N GLU A 2 3.85 1.04 -13.96
CA GLU A 2 3.17 2.34 -14.16
C GLU A 2 1.65 2.22 -14.09
N TRP A 3 1.09 1.19 -14.72
CA TRP A 3 -0.34 0.92 -14.66
C TRP A 3 -0.82 0.63 -13.21
N THR A 4 -0.06 -0.16 -12.43
CA THR A 4 -0.36 -0.41 -11.01
C THR A 4 -0.32 0.88 -10.21
N LEU A 5 0.71 1.72 -10.43
CA LEU A 5 0.87 3.01 -9.77
C LEU A 5 -0.32 3.94 -10.06
N GLU A 6 -0.73 4.09 -11.31
CA GLU A 6 -1.88 4.91 -11.68
C GLU A 6 -3.19 4.40 -11.05
N ARG A 7 -3.35 3.09 -10.93
CA ARG A 7 -4.51 2.51 -10.24
C ARG A 7 -4.47 2.77 -8.74
N ILE A 8 -3.30 2.70 -8.07
CA ILE A 8 -3.15 3.08 -6.66
C ILE A 8 -3.55 4.54 -6.45
N LYS A 9 -3.07 5.45 -7.29
CA LYS A 9 -3.46 6.85 -7.24
C LYS A 9 -4.97 7.02 -7.35
N ARG A 10 -5.56 6.32 -8.26
CA ARG A 10 -7.01 6.32 -8.45
C ARG A 10 -7.77 5.75 -7.26
N ALA A 11 -7.29 4.70 -6.65
CA ALA A 11 -7.89 4.10 -5.48
C ALA A 11 -7.82 5.00 -4.25
N GLY A 12 -6.73 5.73 -4.08
CA GLY A 12 -6.48 6.59 -2.93
C GLY A 12 -6.15 5.81 -1.65
N PHE A 13 -6.34 4.50 -1.62
CA PHE A 13 -5.98 3.66 -0.49
C PHE A 13 -5.64 2.21 -0.86
N ILE A 14 -4.90 1.56 0.03
CA ILE A 14 -4.58 0.12 0.02
C ILE A 14 -5.07 -0.47 1.34
N ALA A 15 -5.86 -1.55 1.29
CA ALA A 15 -6.27 -2.30 2.47
C ALA A 15 -5.18 -3.30 2.89
N ILE A 16 -4.77 -3.26 4.16
CA ILE A 16 -3.68 -4.08 4.68
C ILE A 16 -4.22 -5.17 5.59
N LEU A 17 -3.92 -6.41 5.25
CA LEU A 17 -4.25 -7.60 6.03
C LEU A 17 -3.04 -8.05 6.84
N ARG A 18 -3.18 -8.05 8.16
CA ARG A 18 -2.19 -8.54 9.11
C ARG A 18 -2.88 -9.27 10.24
N GLY A 19 -2.45 -10.49 10.56
CA GLY A 19 -3.05 -11.24 11.64
C GLY A 19 -2.43 -12.61 11.86
N LYS A 20 -2.97 -13.33 12.86
CA LYS A 20 -2.50 -14.66 13.27
C LYS A 20 -3.43 -15.80 12.83
N ASP A 21 -4.65 -15.49 12.45
CA ASP A 21 -5.62 -16.48 11.93
C ASP A 21 -5.71 -16.36 10.40
N PRO A 22 -5.14 -17.32 9.65
CA PRO A 22 -5.16 -17.26 8.19
C PRO A 22 -6.58 -17.28 7.60
N THR A 23 -7.50 -18.03 8.22
CA THR A 23 -8.88 -18.15 7.74
C THR A 23 -9.64 -16.82 7.91
N GLU A 24 -9.46 -16.16 9.06
CA GLU A 24 -10.03 -14.84 9.30
C GLU A 24 -9.46 -13.81 8.30
N LEU A 25 -8.15 -13.88 7.98
CA LEU A 25 -7.54 -12.98 7.01
C LEU A 25 -8.11 -13.17 5.61
N VAL A 26 -8.34 -14.41 5.17
CA VAL A 26 -8.97 -14.68 3.86
C VAL A 26 -10.38 -14.12 3.84
N GLN A 27 -11.21 -14.40 4.86
CA GLN A 27 -12.58 -13.88 4.92
C GLN A 27 -12.58 -12.35 4.91
N ARG A 28 -11.72 -11.72 5.73
CA ARG A 28 -11.59 -10.27 5.78
C ARG A 28 -11.20 -9.68 4.43
N GLY A 29 -10.27 -10.29 3.71
CA GLY A 29 -9.85 -9.83 2.38
C GLY A 29 -10.98 -9.89 1.37
N VAL A 30 -11.75 -10.97 1.37
CA VAL A 30 -12.96 -11.13 0.52
C VAL A 30 -14.00 -10.05 0.85
N ASP A 31 -14.26 -9.82 2.14
CA ASP A 31 -15.26 -8.84 2.58
C ASP A 31 -14.85 -7.41 2.22
N LEU A 32 -13.56 -7.05 2.40
CA LEU A 32 -13.04 -5.74 2.02
C LEU A 32 -13.08 -5.52 0.50
N ALA A 33 -12.75 -6.55 -0.29
CA ALA A 33 -12.84 -6.48 -1.74
C ALA A 33 -14.31 -6.30 -2.20
N ALA A 34 -15.24 -7.05 -1.61
CA ALA A 34 -16.69 -6.92 -1.87
C ALA A 34 -17.22 -5.52 -1.50
N ALA A 35 -16.64 -4.87 -0.47
CA ALA A 35 -16.93 -3.49 -0.09
C ALA A 35 -16.21 -2.46 -0.97
N GLY A 36 -15.51 -2.87 -2.01
CA GLY A 36 -14.90 -2.00 -3.00
C GLY A 36 -13.42 -1.66 -2.77
N ALA A 37 -12.68 -2.38 -1.91
CA ALA A 37 -11.24 -2.23 -1.80
C ALA A 37 -10.55 -2.73 -3.09
N PRO A 38 -9.93 -1.85 -3.89
CA PRO A 38 -9.34 -2.26 -5.16
C PRO A 38 -7.89 -2.76 -5.02
N PHE A 39 -7.31 -2.64 -3.83
CA PHE A 39 -5.95 -3.05 -3.48
C PHE A 39 -5.93 -3.74 -2.13
N ILE A 40 -5.34 -4.94 -2.09
CA ILE A 40 -5.16 -5.73 -0.88
C ILE A 40 -3.68 -6.09 -0.71
N GLU A 41 -3.11 -5.72 0.44
CA GLU A 41 -1.77 -6.10 0.89
C GLU A 41 -1.89 -7.23 1.91
N VAL A 42 -1.22 -8.36 1.68
CA VAL A 42 -1.03 -9.41 2.69
C VAL A 42 0.37 -9.24 3.28
N THR A 43 0.47 -9.00 4.59
CA THR A 43 1.78 -8.80 5.21
C THR A 43 2.48 -10.14 5.47
N LEU A 44 3.79 -10.23 5.14
CA LEU A 44 4.58 -11.47 5.24
C LEU A 44 4.87 -11.90 6.69
N ASP A 45 4.65 -11.04 7.67
CA ASP A 45 4.70 -11.35 9.10
C ASP A 45 3.38 -11.93 9.64
N SER A 46 2.37 -12.10 8.79
CA SER A 46 1.14 -12.84 9.11
C SER A 46 1.38 -14.35 9.07
N THR A 47 0.63 -15.09 9.87
CA THR A 47 0.66 -16.55 9.84
C THR A 47 0.20 -17.06 8.48
N ASP A 48 0.97 -17.99 7.89
CA ASP A 48 0.69 -18.63 6.60
C ASP A 48 0.38 -17.63 5.46
N ALA A 49 1.13 -16.51 5.41
CA ALA A 49 0.89 -15.42 4.47
C ALA A 49 0.81 -15.89 2.99
N SER A 50 1.63 -16.88 2.60
CA SER A 50 1.60 -17.45 1.25
C SER A 50 0.28 -18.14 0.95
N TRP A 51 -0.22 -18.92 1.90
CA TRP A 51 -1.52 -19.59 1.77
C TRP A 51 -2.66 -18.58 1.71
N VAL A 52 -2.65 -17.57 2.60
CA VAL A 52 -3.63 -16.47 2.59
C VAL A 52 -3.65 -15.77 1.24
N PHE A 53 -2.46 -15.42 0.71
CA PHE A 53 -2.34 -14.75 -0.59
C PHE A 53 -2.95 -15.58 -1.72
N GLN A 54 -2.60 -16.87 -1.80
CA GLN A 54 -3.09 -17.76 -2.85
C GLN A 54 -4.60 -18.01 -2.74
N MET A 55 -5.12 -18.19 -1.52
CA MET A 55 -6.56 -18.34 -1.28
C MET A 55 -7.35 -17.10 -1.70
N LEU A 56 -6.85 -15.92 -1.39
CA LEU A 56 -7.45 -14.67 -1.85
C LEU A 56 -7.37 -14.53 -3.37
N ARG A 57 -6.22 -14.81 -3.97
CA ARG A 57 -6.06 -14.72 -5.44
C ARG A 57 -7.05 -15.61 -6.18
N GLY A 58 -7.36 -16.79 -5.63
CA GLY A 58 -8.34 -17.71 -6.20
C GLY A 58 -9.82 -17.31 -6.01
N GLN A 59 -10.11 -16.34 -5.14
CA GLN A 59 -11.48 -15.90 -4.81
C GLN A 59 -11.80 -14.48 -5.27
N LEU A 60 -10.78 -13.64 -5.45
CA LEU A 60 -10.97 -12.25 -5.84
C LEU A 60 -10.95 -12.09 -7.35
N ASP A 61 -11.72 -11.13 -7.83
CA ASP A 61 -11.72 -10.73 -9.24
C ASP A 61 -10.35 -10.17 -9.64
N ASP A 62 -10.01 -10.26 -10.92
CA ASP A 62 -8.74 -9.76 -11.47
C ASP A 62 -8.58 -8.24 -11.34
N ASP A 63 -9.69 -7.53 -11.14
CA ASP A 63 -9.69 -6.10 -10.88
C ASP A 63 -9.17 -5.72 -9.48
N VAL A 64 -9.16 -6.66 -8.53
CA VAL A 64 -8.54 -6.45 -7.22
C VAL A 64 -7.05 -6.76 -7.32
N LEU A 65 -6.22 -5.73 -7.19
CA LEU A 65 -4.77 -5.89 -7.23
C LEU A 65 -4.22 -6.31 -5.88
N MET A 66 -3.38 -7.33 -5.89
CA MET A 66 -2.82 -7.89 -4.68
C MET A 66 -1.32 -7.65 -4.59
N GLY A 67 -0.86 -7.41 -3.38
CA GLY A 67 0.56 -7.27 -3.08
C GLY A 67 0.93 -7.85 -1.73
N VAL A 68 2.22 -7.86 -1.45
CA VAL A 68 2.77 -8.28 -0.17
C VAL A 68 3.30 -7.08 0.62
N GLY A 69 3.26 -7.17 1.94
CA GLY A 69 3.83 -6.15 2.82
C GLY A 69 4.80 -6.73 3.84
N THR A 70 5.45 -5.84 4.57
CA THR A 70 6.48 -6.21 5.56
C THR A 70 7.64 -6.99 4.93
N VAL A 71 8.03 -6.61 3.71
CA VAL A 71 9.22 -7.14 3.05
C VAL A 71 10.46 -6.60 3.78
N MET A 72 11.11 -7.46 4.59
CA MET A 72 12.32 -7.09 5.34
C MET A 72 13.60 -7.45 4.59
N HIS A 73 13.56 -8.45 3.72
CA HIS A 73 14.68 -8.95 2.92
C HIS A 73 14.19 -9.17 1.48
N ALA A 74 14.68 -8.35 0.55
CA ALA A 74 14.21 -8.35 -0.84
C ALA A 74 14.50 -9.68 -1.55
N GLU A 75 15.75 -10.17 -1.46
CA GLU A 75 16.20 -11.38 -2.16
C GLU A 75 15.41 -12.65 -1.79
N SER A 76 14.97 -12.77 -0.55
CA SER A 76 14.20 -13.93 -0.10
C SER A 76 12.70 -13.81 -0.31
N ALA A 77 12.16 -12.59 -0.32
CA ALA A 77 10.71 -12.37 -0.34
C ALA A 77 10.16 -12.12 -1.75
N LEU A 78 10.85 -11.30 -2.56
CA LEU A 78 10.30 -10.82 -3.83
C LEU A 78 10.14 -11.91 -4.89
N PRO A 79 11.07 -12.89 -5.07
CA PRO A 79 10.87 -13.94 -6.04
C PRO A 79 9.60 -14.76 -5.77
N SER A 80 9.40 -15.18 -4.52
CA SER A 80 8.19 -15.92 -4.13
C SER A 80 6.93 -15.07 -4.29
N ALA A 81 6.96 -13.80 -3.89
CA ALA A 81 5.82 -12.90 -4.04
C ALA A 81 5.43 -12.72 -5.53
N ALA A 82 6.41 -12.59 -6.42
CA ALA A 82 6.18 -12.52 -7.86
C ALA A 82 5.57 -13.81 -8.41
N GLU A 83 6.05 -14.99 -7.97
CA GLU A 83 5.48 -16.29 -8.33
C GLU A 83 4.01 -16.42 -7.87
N TRP A 84 3.64 -15.84 -6.72
CA TRP A 84 2.24 -15.80 -6.26
C TRP A 84 1.36 -14.84 -7.06
N GLY A 85 1.95 -13.99 -7.91
CA GLY A 85 1.26 -12.98 -8.70
C GLY A 85 1.10 -11.63 -7.99
N ALA A 86 1.97 -11.30 -7.02
CA ALA A 86 1.98 -9.99 -6.40
C ALA A 86 2.34 -8.91 -7.42
N GLN A 87 1.55 -7.84 -7.45
CA GLN A 87 1.72 -6.72 -8.36
C GLN A 87 2.45 -5.54 -7.70
N PHE A 88 2.55 -5.55 -6.37
CA PHE A 88 3.30 -4.58 -5.57
C PHE A 88 3.84 -5.21 -4.29
N ALA A 89 4.89 -4.62 -3.74
CA ALA A 89 5.54 -5.08 -2.53
C ALA A 89 5.91 -3.89 -1.64
N LEU A 90 5.38 -3.87 -0.41
CA LEU A 90 5.62 -2.81 0.56
C LEU A 90 6.62 -3.27 1.62
N SER A 91 7.48 -2.34 2.04
CA SER A 91 8.37 -2.52 3.18
C SER A 91 8.18 -1.41 4.21
N PRO A 92 8.35 -1.68 5.52
CA PRO A 92 8.43 -0.62 6.53
C PRO A 92 9.79 0.07 6.56
N VAL A 93 10.79 -0.47 5.88
CA VAL A 93 12.19 -0.01 5.79
C VAL A 93 12.65 0.03 4.33
N GLN A 94 13.95 0.22 4.08
CA GLN A 94 14.55 0.15 2.73
C GLN A 94 15.45 -1.08 2.62
N PRO A 95 14.91 -2.28 2.28
CA PRO A 95 15.75 -3.45 2.05
C PRO A 95 16.71 -3.21 0.90
N GLU A 96 17.97 -3.62 1.06
CA GLU A 96 18.98 -3.53 0.02
C GLU A 96 18.52 -4.20 -1.28
N GLY A 97 18.73 -3.53 -2.42
CA GLY A 97 18.36 -4.03 -3.74
C GLY A 97 16.86 -4.20 -4.01
N MET A 98 15.99 -3.78 -3.11
CA MET A 98 14.54 -4.01 -3.23
C MET A 98 13.97 -3.42 -4.53
N VAL A 99 14.35 -2.20 -4.88
CA VAL A 99 13.77 -1.50 -6.03
C VAL A 99 14.20 -2.17 -7.34
N ASP A 100 15.49 -2.45 -7.49
CA ASP A 100 16.04 -3.08 -8.70
C ASP A 100 15.47 -4.49 -8.90
N LEU A 101 15.51 -5.32 -7.84
CA LEU A 101 15.00 -6.69 -7.92
C LEU A 101 13.50 -6.74 -8.20
N ALA A 102 12.71 -5.87 -7.57
CA ALA A 102 11.28 -5.80 -7.84
C ALA A 102 11.00 -5.35 -9.27
N HIS A 103 11.79 -4.39 -9.79
CA HIS A 103 11.70 -3.97 -11.18
C HIS A 103 11.95 -5.12 -12.16
N ASP A 104 13.01 -5.90 -11.93
CA ASP A 104 13.34 -7.06 -12.77
C ASP A 104 12.23 -8.14 -12.75
N LEU A 105 11.51 -8.25 -11.62
CA LEU A 105 10.38 -9.17 -11.45
C LEU A 105 9.04 -8.59 -11.91
N GLY A 106 8.98 -7.34 -12.37
CA GLY A 106 7.75 -6.68 -12.78
C GLY A 106 6.82 -6.28 -11.63
N VAL A 107 7.32 -6.24 -10.39
CA VAL A 107 6.60 -5.88 -9.16
C VAL A 107 6.86 -4.42 -8.81
N LEU A 108 5.84 -3.65 -8.43
CA LEU A 108 6.01 -2.28 -7.94
C LEU A 108 6.59 -2.30 -6.52
N ALA A 109 7.85 -1.87 -6.36
CA ALA A 109 8.46 -1.69 -5.04
C ALA A 109 7.96 -0.43 -4.35
N VAL A 110 7.64 -0.54 -3.06
CA VAL A 110 7.25 0.57 -2.19
C VAL A 110 8.06 0.51 -0.90
N PRO A 111 9.33 0.96 -0.92
CA PRO A 111 10.20 1.01 0.26
C PRO A 111 9.70 2.01 1.28
N GLY A 112 10.08 1.82 2.56
CA GLY A 112 9.64 2.64 3.69
C GLY A 112 10.59 3.78 4.01
N ALA A 113 10.03 4.89 4.52
CA ALA A 113 10.77 6.05 5.02
C ALA A 113 10.09 6.65 6.25
N ALA A 114 10.87 6.92 7.30
CA ALA A 114 10.44 7.63 8.51
C ALA A 114 10.95 9.06 8.55
N THR A 115 11.96 9.39 7.74
CA THR A 115 12.62 10.69 7.68
C THR A 115 12.69 11.25 6.27
N ALA A 116 12.96 12.56 6.15
CA ALA A 116 13.15 13.22 4.85
C ALA A 116 14.34 12.65 4.06
N ASN A 117 15.43 12.27 4.74
CA ASN A 117 16.57 11.66 4.09
C ASN A 117 16.21 10.29 3.50
N GLU A 118 15.57 9.43 4.27
CA GLU A 118 15.11 8.12 3.79
C GLU A 118 14.11 8.25 2.64
N LEU A 119 13.20 9.24 2.69
CA LEU A 119 12.29 9.53 1.59
C LEU A 119 13.05 9.88 0.31
N TRP A 120 14.07 10.73 0.43
CA TRP A 120 14.88 11.15 -0.71
C TRP A 120 15.77 10.03 -1.23
N ASP A 121 16.39 9.24 -0.36
CA ASP A 121 17.21 8.09 -0.72
C ASP A 121 16.37 7.01 -1.45
N ALA A 122 15.17 6.73 -1.00
CA ALA A 122 14.25 5.84 -1.70
C ALA A 122 13.89 6.35 -3.10
N HIS A 123 13.67 7.66 -3.26
CA HIS A 123 13.44 8.27 -4.57
C HIS A 123 14.66 8.13 -5.49
N LEU A 124 15.85 8.40 -4.97
CA LEU A 124 17.10 8.27 -5.74
C LEU A 124 17.41 6.83 -6.14
N SER A 125 16.94 5.83 -5.38
CA SER A 125 17.02 4.42 -5.76
C SER A 125 16.04 4.01 -6.87
N GLY A 126 15.23 4.94 -7.39
CA GLY A 126 14.26 4.69 -8.45
C GLY A 126 12.86 4.26 -7.98
N ALA A 127 12.57 4.33 -6.66
CA ALA A 127 11.24 4.01 -6.16
C ALA A 127 10.18 4.97 -6.73
N MET A 128 9.15 4.43 -7.37
CA MET A 128 8.04 5.20 -7.95
C MET A 128 7.00 5.62 -6.90
N LEU A 129 6.98 4.95 -5.75
CA LEU A 129 6.11 5.20 -4.60
C LEU A 129 6.89 4.86 -3.33
N VAL A 130 6.79 5.69 -2.29
CA VAL A 130 7.50 5.49 -1.02
C VAL A 130 6.50 5.45 0.13
N LYS A 131 6.58 4.42 0.96
CA LYS A 131 5.75 4.25 2.15
C LYS A 131 6.27 5.15 3.27
N LEU A 132 5.47 6.11 3.74
CA LEU A 132 5.77 6.85 4.96
C LEU A 132 5.34 6.01 6.17
N TYR A 133 6.31 5.50 6.94
CA TYR A 133 6.01 4.59 8.04
C TYR A 133 6.96 4.78 9.24
N PRO A 134 6.42 4.79 10.47
CA PRO A 134 5.00 4.87 10.81
C PRO A 134 4.45 6.30 10.64
N ALA A 135 3.35 6.46 9.86
CA ALA A 135 2.90 7.77 9.43
C ALA A 135 2.60 8.73 10.59
N VAL A 136 1.65 8.40 11.46
CA VAL A 136 1.17 9.34 12.51
C VAL A 136 2.17 9.61 13.64
N THR A 137 3.29 8.90 13.71
CA THR A 137 4.33 9.11 14.73
C THR A 137 5.57 9.80 14.19
N SER A 138 5.87 9.68 12.90
CA SER A 138 7.07 10.23 12.27
C SER A 138 6.76 11.36 11.27
N TRP A 139 5.51 11.45 10.84
CA TRP A 139 5.02 12.43 9.89
C TRP A 139 3.70 13.04 10.36
N SER A 140 3.27 14.10 9.71
CA SER A 140 1.90 14.63 9.81
C SER A 140 1.46 15.17 8.43
N PRO A 141 0.15 15.38 8.21
CA PRO A 141 -0.32 16.04 6.99
C PRO A 141 0.35 17.40 6.76
N GLU A 142 0.54 18.20 7.83
CA GLU A 142 1.20 19.51 7.75
C GLU A 142 2.68 19.40 7.38
N MET A 143 3.39 18.38 7.91
CA MET A 143 4.79 18.11 7.53
C MET A 143 4.87 17.71 6.06
N LEU A 144 3.98 16.83 5.60
CA LEU A 144 3.93 16.41 4.20
C LEU A 144 3.62 17.59 3.27
N ALA A 145 2.65 18.43 3.61
CA ALA A 145 2.32 19.63 2.85
C ALA A 145 3.46 20.65 2.83
N GLY A 146 4.29 20.67 3.88
CA GLY A 146 5.41 21.58 4.06
C GLY A 146 6.76 21.12 3.48
N ILE A 147 6.86 19.92 2.86
CA ILE A 147 8.12 19.49 2.26
C ILE A 147 8.55 20.41 1.12
N PRO A 148 9.89 20.61 0.91
CA PRO A 148 10.41 21.45 -0.17
C PRO A 148 9.96 20.98 -1.56
N ASP A 149 9.76 21.91 -2.49
CA ASP A 149 9.30 21.62 -3.85
C ASP A 149 10.06 20.50 -4.58
N PRO A 150 11.41 20.41 -4.48
CA PRO A 150 12.12 19.30 -5.09
C PRO A 150 11.70 17.90 -4.58
N MET A 151 11.21 17.82 -3.33
CA MET A 151 10.76 16.55 -2.74
C MET A 151 9.30 16.24 -3.06
N ARG A 152 8.49 17.20 -3.50
CA ARG A 152 7.07 16.99 -3.84
C ARG A 152 6.86 16.10 -5.05
N GLN A 153 7.90 15.85 -5.84
CA GLN A 153 7.86 14.89 -6.94
C GLN A 153 7.81 13.43 -6.45
N VAL A 154 8.15 13.18 -5.17
CA VAL A 154 8.13 11.83 -4.61
C VAL A 154 6.70 11.46 -4.25
N ASN A 155 6.16 10.43 -4.90
CA ASN A 155 4.85 9.90 -4.53
C ASN A 155 4.95 9.21 -3.16
N THR A 156 4.03 9.51 -2.25
CA THR A 156 4.06 9.01 -0.87
C THR A 156 2.81 8.20 -0.52
N LEU A 157 3.01 7.17 0.30
CA LEU A 157 1.97 6.28 0.82
C LEU A 157 2.02 6.26 2.35
N PRO A 158 1.43 7.25 3.04
CA PRO A 158 1.32 7.24 4.50
C PRO A 158 0.64 5.97 4.99
N THR A 159 1.29 5.29 5.94
CA THR A 159 0.84 4.02 6.50
C THR A 159 1.18 3.93 7.98
N GLY A 160 0.30 3.36 8.80
CA GLY A 160 0.46 3.28 10.25
C GLY A 160 -0.24 4.43 10.96
N GLY A 161 -1.40 4.11 11.58
CA GLY A 161 -2.30 5.06 12.23
C GLY A 161 -3.25 5.80 11.28
N ILE A 162 -3.29 5.40 10.01
CA ILE A 162 -4.27 5.93 9.05
C ILE A 162 -5.61 5.24 9.28
N THR A 163 -6.67 6.02 9.32
CA THR A 163 -8.06 5.60 9.50
C THR A 163 -8.96 6.26 8.46
N ALA A 164 -10.21 5.81 8.35
CA ALA A 164 -11.20 6.43 7.49
C ALA A 164 -11.47 7.91 7.83
N ASP A 165 -11.26 8.30 9.10
CA ASP A 165 -11.49 9.68 9.55
C ASP A 165 -10.36 10.64 9.17
N ASN A 166 -9.10 10.15 9.04
CA ASN A 166 -7.95 11.00 8.78
C ASN A 166 -7.35 10.87 7.37
N VAL A 167 -7.78 9.88 6.58
CA VAL A 167 -7.22 9.60 5.24
C VAL A 167 -7.31 10.83 4.31
N GLU A 168 -8.42 11.55 4.34
CA GLU A 168 -8.61 12.72 3.47
C GLU A 168 -7.63 13.84 3.79
N GLN A 169 -7.27 14.05 5.06
CA GLN A 169 -6.28 15.04 5.46
C GLN A 169 -4.90 14.74 4.86
N TRP A 170 -4.52 13.46 4.78
CA TRP A 170 -3.28 13.05 4.14
C TRP A 170 -3.30 13.23 2.62
N LEU A 171 -4.41 12.88 1.99
CA LEU A 171 -4.59 13.08 0.54
C LEU A 171 -4.60 14.56 0.17
N ASP A 172 -5.22 15.42 0.98
CA ASP A 172 -5.22 16.89 0.78
C ASP A 172 -3.83 17.50 1.02
N ALA A 173 -3.04 16.89 1.88
CA ALA A 173 -1.64 17.26 2.12
C ALA A 173 -0.69 16.85 0.98
N GLY A 174 -1.18 16.10 -0.01
CA GLY A 174 -0.41 15.68 -1.18
C GLY A 174 0.03 14.22 -1.17
N ALA A 175 -0.45 13.39 -0.24
CA ALA A 175 -0.21 11.95 -0.31
C ALA A 175 -0.80 11.37 -1.61
N PHE A 176 -0.07 10.44 -2.22
CA PHE A 176 -0.48 9.77 -3.45
C PHE A 176 -1.65 8.80 -3.21
N ALA A 177 -1.58 8.07 -2.12
CA ALA A 177 -2.59 7.17 -1.56
C ALA A 177 -2.23 6.91 -0.09
N CYS A 178 -3.06 6.16 0.64
CA CYS A 178 -2.83 5.81 2.04
C CYS A 178 -2.93 4.29 2.27
N GLY A 179 -2.15 3.75 3.22
CA GLY A 179 -2.24 2.36 3.66
C GLY A 179 -3.07 2.24 4.94
N LEU A 180 -4.20 1.51 4.90
CA LEU A 180 -5.09 1.31 6.03
C LEU A 180 -5.07 -0.14 6.51
N GLY A 181 -4.75 -0.35 7.78
CA GLY A 181 -4.62 -1.67 8.40
C GLY A 181 -5.87 -2.12 9.18
N SER A 182 -5.64 -2.56 10.42
CA SER A 182 -6.67 -3.17 11.27
C SER A 182 -7.85 -2.27 11.62
N SER A 183 -7.67 -0.94 11.55
CA SER A 183 -8.74 0.04 11.79
C SER A 183 -9.77 0.12 10.65
N LEU A 184 -9.44 -0.38 9.45
CA LEU A 184 -10.33 -0.31 8.29
C LEU A 184 -11.48 -1.32 8.45
N THR A 185 -12.70 -0.86 8.58
CA THR A 185 -13.90 -1.72 8.60
C THR A 185 -14.47 -1.90 7.19
N ILE A 186 -15.42 -2.85 7.03
CA ILE A 186 -16.16 -3.03 5.78
C ILE A 186 -16.94 -1.76 5.43
N GLN A 187 -17.57 -1.15 6.45
CA GLN A 187 -18.33 0.08 6.30
C GLN A 187 -17.46 1.26 5.87
N ASP A 188 -16.26 1.39 6.45
CA ASP A 188 -15.28 2.41 6.06
C ASP A 188 -14.80 2.20 4.63
N THR A 189 -14.62 0.95 4.22
CA THR A 189 -14.18 0.60 2.86
C THR A 189 -15.19 1.04 1.80
N ASP A 190 -16.47 0.74 1.99
CA ASP A 190 -17.56 1.17 1.11
C ASP A 190 -17.64 2.70 1.03
N LEU A 191 -17.57 3.37 2.19
CA LEU A 191 -17.55 4.83 2.27
C LEU A 191 -16.36 5.45 1.53
N LEU A 192 -15.14 4.93 1.77
CA LEU A 192 -13.92 5.43 1.14
C LEU A 192 -13.95 5.21 -0.37
N SER A 193 -14.38 4.04 -0.82
CA SER A 193 -14.50 3.73 -2.25
C SER A 193 -15.44 4.71 -2.95
N SER A 194 -16.60 5.01 -2.35
CA SER A 194 -17.55 6.00 -2.85
C SER A 194 -16.96 7.40 -2.88
N ARG A 195 -16.32 7.86 -1.81
CA ARG A 195 -15.67 9.18 -1.72
C ARG A 195 -14.53 9.33 -2.74
N MET A 196 -13.73 8.29 -2.95
CA MET A 196 -12.67 8.32 -3.95
C MET A 196 -13.23 8.44 -5.38
N LEU A 197 -14.40 7.87 -5.67
CA LEU A 197 -15.09 8.03 -6.93
C LEU A 197 -15.63 9.47 -7.11
N GLU A 198 -16.21 10.07 -6.08
CA GLU A 198 -16.67 11.47 -6.09
C GLU A 198 -15.50 12.45 -6.27
N ARG A 199 -14.40 12.26 -5.54
CA ARG A 199 -13.17 13.07 -5.63
C ARG A 199 -12.60 13.11 -7.06
N ARG A 200 -12.87 12.10 -7.86
CA ARG A 200 -12.48 11.99 -9.30
C ARG A 200 -13.49 12.58 -10.26
N GLY A 201 -14.66 12.99 -9.79
CA GLY A 201 -15.76 13.45 -10.65
C GLY A 201 -16.42 12.33 -11.47
N VAL A 202 -16.28 11.06 -11.04
CA VAL A 202 -16.92 9.89 -11.68
C VAL A 202 -18.37 9.74 -11.22
N LEU A 203 -18.66 10.14 -9.97
CA LEU A 203 -20.01 10.28 -9.44
C LEU A 203 -20.30 11.77 -9.23
N ARG A 204 -21.32 12.28 -9.86
CA ARG A 204 -21.92 13.61 -9.63
C ARG A 204 -23.31 13.44 -9.04
#